data_c0a9096f4e7868dac83e6207e0df224a
#
_entry.id   c0a9096f4e7868dac83e6207e0df224a
#
_cell.length_a   1.000
_cell.length_b   1.000
_cell.length_c   1.000
_cell.angle_alpha   90.00
_cell.angle_beta   90.00
_cell.angle_gamma   90.00
#
_symmetry.space_group_name_H-M   'P 1'
#
loop_
_entity.id
_entity.type
_entity.pdbx_description
1 polymer ?
#
loop_
_entity_poly.entity_id
_entity_poly.type
_entity_poly.pdbx_seq_one_letter_code
_entity_poly.pdbx_strand_id
1 'polypeptide(L)'
;MDKMILGAAVVAAGLSQVAHAGATDLKIGLAVAMTGTYAPYSEAEGARCMADRLNKAAGAGDPKIELMIEDNRSDPQLSVSLGQKFLDAGAQIITGVPFPDALIPTAQIAAPYGATVFSAPNTQLEMQQAGLDNFIAGAVPDPINAAATANALYGKGARSVALMVSPDAGSYSEKLPEWFGEVFEHLGGKVVSKLNYSWGTTDWSPQIASIKALPQKPDAIHICGVLPDVGIFIRQLRANGYDGWVAGCDAFDDKSLEGTVGDPASLEKVMFATHGATGVDSPIDKFLAQCKADGYKINGIFDALGADMVQISYEAAKKSGTVEPAALREAIRAPGGYPGTTAPVISFAEKKGYPVKAVPVMGFSNGKRVLISDTPPTFVPALN
;
A
#
# COMPACT_ATOMS: atom_id res chain seq x y z
N MET A 1 3.99 -90.43 9.55
CA MET A 1 3.48 -89.32 10.38
C MET A 1 4.37 -88.14 10.09
N ASP A 2 4.07 -87.47 9.00
CA ASP A 2 4.89 -86.35 8.47
C ASP A 2 4.30 -85.01 8.96
N LYS A 3 5.12 -84.22 9.58
CA LYS A 3 4.76 -82.87 9.99
C LYS A 3 5.13 -81.85 8.89
N MET A 4 4.13 -81.35 8.23
CA MET A 4 4.26 -80.19 7.34
C MET A 4 4.47 -78.90 8.15
N ILE A 5 5.58 -78.25 7.94
CA ILE A 5 5.84 -76.90 8.48
C ILE A 5 5.42 -75.89 7.41
N LEU A 6 4.37 -75.11 7.68
CA LEU A 6 3.97 -73.97 6.83
C LEU A 6 4.84 -72.75 7.19
N GLY A 7 5.67 -72.32 6.25
CA GLY A 7 6.40 -71.05 6.33
C GLY A 7 5.48 -69.90 5.90
N ALA A 8 5.25 -68.96 6.82
CA ALA A 8 4.57 -67.71 6.53
C ALA A 8 5.58 -66.69 5.95
N ALA A 9 5.39 -66.31 4.67
CA ALA A 9 6.15 -65.24 4.06
C ALA A 9 5.50 -63.86 4.43
N VAL A 10 6.21 -63.07 5.20
CA VAL A 10 5.84 -61.67 5.48
C VAL A 10 6.25 -60.82 4.30
N VAL A 11 5.29 -60.34 3.51
CA VAL A 11 5.50 -59.33 2.48
C VAL A 11 5.50 -57.96 3.17
N ALA A 12 6.67 -57.37 3.32
CA ALA A 12 6.83 -55.99 3.74
C ALA A 12 6.46 -55.08 2.58
N ALA A 13 5.27 -54.50 2.61
CA ALA A 13 4.86 -53.45 1.68
C ALA A 13 5.58 -52.16 2.08
N GLY A 14 6.68 -51.84 1.38
CA GLY A 14 7.35 -50.55 1.46
C GLY A 14 6.42 -49.46 0.92
N LEU A 15 5.86 -48.66 1.83
CA LEU A 15 5.22 -47.38 1.46
C LEU A 15 6.32 -46.43 0.97
N SER A 16 6.51 -46.38 -0.34
CA SER A 16 7.28 -45.31 -0.99
C SER A 16 6.50 -44.01 -0.76
N GLN A 17 6.94 -43.19 0.18
CA GLN A 17 6.53 -41.80 0.22
C GLN A 17 7.07 -41.15 -1.07
N VAL A 18 6.16 -40.91 -2.01
CA VAL A 18 6.39 -40.02 -3.13
C VAL A 18 6.56 -38.65 -2.52
N ALA A 19 7.80 -38.20 -2.30
CA ALA A 19 8.08 -36.80 -2.03
C ALA A 19 7.54 -36.04 -3.24
N HIS A 20 6.43 -35.34 -3.07
CA HIS A 20 6.02 -34.30 -4.00
C HIS A 20 7.13 -33.27 -3.93
N ALA A 21 8.00 -33.24 -4.93
CA ALA A 21 8.79 -32.06 -5.24
C ALA A 21 7.77 -31.00 -5.67
N GLY A 22 7.21 -30.26 -4.68
CA GLY A 22 6.35 -29.12 -4.95
C GLY A 22 7.15 -28.13 -5.77
N ALA A 23 6.48 -27.41 -6.66
CA ALA A 23 7.10 -26.31 -7.39
C ALA A 23 7.79 -25.39 -6.37
N THR A 24 9.10 -25.22 -6.53
CA THR A 24 9.94 -24.49 -5.57
C THR A 24 10.06 -23.02 -5.93
N ASP A 25 9.58 -22.62 -7.11
CA ASP A 25 9.73 -21.26 -7.62
C ASP A 25 8.46 -20.44 -7.38
N LEU A 26 8.62 -19.41 -6.56
CA LEU A 26 7.59 -18.39 -6.31
C LEU A 26 7.74 -17.28 -7.36
N LYS A 27 6.86 -17.28 -8.37
CA LYS A 27 6.86 -16.30 -9.45
C LYS A 27 5.92 -15.14 -9.13
N ILE A 28 6.45 -13.94 -9.11
CA ILE A 28 5.71 -12.71 -8.84
C ILE A 28 5.86 -11.76 -10.03
N GLY A 29 4.75 -11.36 -10.63
CA GLY A 29 4.69 -10.40 -11.73
C GLY A 29 4.34 -9.00 -11.24
N LEU A 30 5.18 -8.01 -11.52
CA LEU A 30 4.97 -6.61 -11.13
C LEU A 30 4.81 -5.75 -12.39
N ALA A 31 3.56 -5.38 -12.72
CA ALA A 31 3.24 -4.36 -13.72
C ALA A 31 3.15 -3.00 -13.01
N VAL A 32 4.29 -2.39 -12.71
CA VAL A 32 4.38 -1.21 -11.87
C VAL A 32 4.68 0.07 -12.65
N ALA A 33 4.29 1.21 -12.13
CA ALA A 33 4.57 2.49 -12.75
C ALA A 33 6.02 2.91 -12.47
N MET A 34 6.95 2.57 -13.37
CA MET A 34 8.33 3.06 -13.32
C MET A 34 8.46 4.40 -14.03
N THR A 35 7.51 4.74 -14.91
CA THR A 35 7.37 6.02 -15.59
C THR A 35 5.91 6.51 -15.55
N GLY A 36 5.69 7.79 -15.89
CA GLY A 36 4.35 8.41 -15.87
C GLY A 36 3.98 9.00 -14.51
N THR A 37 2.70 9.33 -14.36
CA THR A 37 2.15 10.07 -13.20
C THR A 37 2.36 9.35 -11.87
N TYR A 38 2.31 8.00 -11.87
CA TYR A 38 2.41 7.22 -10.65
C TYR A 38 3.82 6.70 -10.34
N ALA A 39 4.83 7.13 -11.11
CA ALA A 39 6.22 6.72 -10.88
C ALA A 39 6.76 7.01 -9.46
N PRO A 40 6.35 8.09 -8.76
CA PRO A 40 6.73 8.30 -7.36
C PRO A 40 6.29 7.20 -6.40
N TYR A 41 5.24 6.45 -6.76
CA TYR A 41 4.62 5.40 -5.94
C TYR A 41 5.02 3.98 -6.35
N SER A 42 6.09 3.84 -7.14
CA SER A 42 6.60 2.54 -7.59
C SER A 42 7.17 1.74 -6.42
N GLU A 43 6.78 0.49 -6.34
CA GLU A 43 7.24 -0.48 -5.35
C GLU A 43 8.36 -1.41 -5.88
N ALA A 44 8.78 -1.22 -7.13
CA ALA A 44 9.66 -2.16 -7.85
C ALA A 44 11.01 -2.41 -7.18
N GLU A 45 11.70 -1.35 -6.76
CA GLU A 45 13.07 -1.47 -6.26
C GLU A 45 13.13 -2.09 -4.87
N GLY A 46 12.14 -1.79 -4.01
CA GLY A 46 11.99 -2.45 -2.72
C GLY A 46 11.67 -3.94 -2.85
N ALA A 47 10.79 -4.30 -3.81
CA ALA A 47 10.50 -5.68 -4.14
C ALA A 47 11.74 -6.43 -4.63
N ARG A 48 12.55 -5.84 -5.54
CA ARG A 48 13.82 -6.40 -6.01
C ARG A 48 14.79 -6.64 -4.86
N CYS A 49 15.03 -5.62 -4.05
CA CYS A 49 15.93 -5.71 -2.90
C CYS A 49 15.53 -6.83 -1.94
N MET A 50 14.25 -6.93 -1.61
CA MET A 50 13.75 -7.98 -0.71
C MET A 50 13.90 -9.37 -1.34
N ALA A 51 13.53 -9.55 -2.61
CA ALA A 51 13.65 -10.83 -3.30
C ALA A 51 15.09 -11.33 -3.36
N ASP A 52 16.03 -10.45 -3.71
CA ASP A 52 17.45 -10.81 -3.77
C ASP A 52 18.02 -11.18 -2.40
N ARG A 53 17.61 -10.47 -1.34
CA ARG A 53 18.01 -10.79 0.04
C ARG A 53 17.45 -12.12 0.51
N LEU A 54 16.18 -12.40 0.24
CA LEU A 54 15.54 -13.67 0.61
C LEU A 54 16.15 -14.82 -0.18
N ASN A 55 16.35 -14.68 -1.48
CA ASN A 55 17.01 -15.68 -2.33
C ASN A 55 18.44 -15.99 -1.87
N LYS A 56 19.18 -14.96 -1.43
CA LYS A 56 20.54 -15.12 -0.88
C LYS A 56 20.56 -15.85 0.45
N ALA A 57 19.52 -15.65 1.28
CA ALA A 57 19.38 -16.27 2.60
C ALA A 57 18.71 -17.65 2.57
N ALA A 58 18.07 -18.03 1.44
CA ALA A 58 17.29 -19.24 1.29
C ALA A 58 18.15 -20.51 1.53
N GLY A 59 17.60 -21.41 2.34
CA GLY A 59 18.16 -22.73 2.58
C GLY A 59 17.72 -23.78 1.56
N ALA A 60 18.27 -24.98 1.67
CA ALA A 60 17.82 -26.10 0.84
C ALA A 60 16.34 -26.42 1.12
N GLY A 61 15.49 -26.38 0.07
CA GLY A 61 14.05 -26.62 0.16
C GLY A 61 13.20 -25.37 0.42
N ASP A 62 13.80 -24.21 0.64
CA ASP A 62 13.06 -22.95 0.65
C ASP A 62 12.60 -22.56 -0.77
N PRO A 63 11.47 -21.86 -0.93
CA PRO A 63 11.04 -21.37 -2.22
C PRO A 63 12.05 -20.38 -2.80
N LYS A 64 12.18 -20.36 -4.13
CA LYS A 64 13.01 -19.41 -4.85
C LYS A 64 12.13 -18.36 -5.49
N ILE A 65 12.42 -17.08 -5.28
CA ILE A 65 11.64 -15.98 -5.82
C ILE A 65 12.14 -15.65 -7.23
N GLU A 66 11.21 -15.65 -8.19
CA GLU A 66 11.42 -15.13 -9.54
C GLU A 66 10.53 -13.90 -9.73
N LEU A 67 11.15 -12.71 -9.85
CA LEU A 67 10.44 -11.47 -10.13
C LEU A 67 10.43 -11.18 -11.64
N MET A 68 9.22 -10.93 -12.16
CA MET A 68 8.99 -10.41 -13.51
C MET A 68 8.49 -8.97 -13.37
N ILE A 69 9.31 -7.99 -13.71
CA ILE A 69 8.98 -6.58 -13.50
C ILE A 69 8.97 -5.84 -14.83
N GLU A 70 7.85 -5.17 -15.12
CA GLU A 70 7.65 -4.40 -16.35
C GLU A 70 7.01 -3.03 -16.02
N ASP A 71 7.40 -2.01 -16.78
CA ASP A 71 6.85 -0.67 -16.66
C ASP A 71 5.47 -0.59 -17.34
N ASN A 72 4.44 -0.33 -16.56
CA ASN A 72 3.09 -0.10 -17.07
C ASN A 72 2.85 1.36 -17.51
N ARG A 73 3.83 2.25 -17.33
CA ARG A 73 3.78 3.67 -17.73
C ARG A 73 2.61 4.44 -17.13
N SER A 74 2.12 4.03 -15.97
CA SER A 74 0.89 4.55 -15.34
C SER A 74 -0.38 4.32 -16.18
N ASP A 75 -0.37 3.36 -17.10
CA ASP A 75 -1.48 3.03 -18.00
C ASP A 75 -2.24 1.79 -17.46
N PRO A 76 -3.54 1.92 -17.12
CA PRO A 76 -4.35 0.82 -16.62
C PRO A 76 -4.48 -0.34 -17.60
N GLN A 77 -4.63 -0.06 -18.92
CA GLN A 77 -4.79 -1.10 -19.93
C GLN A 77 -3.50 -1.88 -20.15
N LEU A 78 -2.36 -1.17 -20.16
CA LEU A 78 -1.06 -1.83 -20.21
C LEU A 78 -0.81 -2.68 -18.99
N SER A 79 -1.24 -2.25 -17.79
CA SER A 79 -1.19 -3.06 -16.57
C SER A 79 -1.90 -4.40 -16.73
N VAL A 80 -3.13 -4.40 -17.25
CA VAL A 80 -3.90 -5.63 -17.50
C VAL A 80 -3.18 -6.53 -18.51
N SER A 81 -2.66 -5.95 -19.60
CA SER A 81 -1.93 -6.70 -20.64
C SER A 81 -0.66 -7.35 -20.11
N LEU A 82 0.09 -6.64 -19.27
CA LEU A 82 1.27 -7.18 -18.58
C LEU A 82 0.89 -8.24 -17.57
N GLY A 83 -0.22 -8.05 -16.84
CA GLY A 83 -0.80 -9.06 -15.95
C GLY A 83 -1.05 -10.37 -16.67
N GLN A 84 -1.68 -10.34 -17.87
CA GLN A 84 -1.89 -11.53 -18.69
C GLN A 84 -0.56 -12.20 -19.09
N LYS A 85 0.43 -11.42 -19.52
CA LYS A 85 1.78 -11.91 -19.84
C LYS A 85 2.42 -12.66 -18.67
N PHE A 86 2.29 -12.13 -17.45
CA PHE A 86 2.83 -12.77 -16.25
C PHE A 86 2.07 -14.05 -15.89
N LEU A 87 0.75 -14.08 -16.04
CA LEU A 87 -0.06 -15.29 -15.84
C LEU A 87 0.35 -16.41 -16.81
N ASP A 88 0.54 -16.08 -18.08
CA ASP A 88 1.00 -17.04 -19.10
C ASP A 88 2.42 -17.57 -18.80
N ALA A 89 3.24 -16.78 -18.09
CA ALA A 89 4.55 -17.21 -17.58
C ALA A 89 4.49 -17.99 -16.26
N GLY A 90 3.27 -18.19 -15.70
CA GLY A 90 3.02 -18.98 -14.50
C GLY A 90 3.17 -18.22 -13.20
N ALA A 91 2.93 -16.90 -13.19
CA ALA A 91 2.92 -16.12 -11.95
C ALA A 91 1.80 -16.57 -11.01
N GLN A 92 2.13 -16.78 -9.74
CA GLN A 92 1.17 -17.05 -8.68
C GLN A 92 0.62 -15.77 -8.07
N ILE A 93 1.43 -14.71 -8.09
CA ILE A 93 1.08 -13.39 -7.58
C ILE A 93 1.38 -12.35 -8.65
N ILE A 94 0.47 -11.43 -8.84
CA ILE A 94 0.66 -10.28 -9.73
C ILE A 94 0.22 -8.99 -9.02
N THR A 95 0.86 -7.88 -9.38
CA THR A 95 0.48 -6.54 -8.96
C THR A 95 0.37 -5.62 -10.18
N GLY A 96 -0.23 -4.45 -10.01
CA GLY A 96 -0.40 -3.46 -11.08
C GLY A 96 -0.49 -2.04 -10.52
N VAL A 97 -0.96 -1.07 -11.31
CA VAL A 97 -1.27 0.26 -10.78
C VAL A 97 -2.28 0.14 -9.63
N PRO A 98 -2.17 1.01 -8.61
CA PRO A 98 -2.89 0.83 -7.35
C PRO A 98 -4.40 1.09 -7.41
N PHE A 99 -4.94 1.48 -8.56
CA PHE A 99 -6.32 1.91 -8.70
C PHE A 99 -7.25 0.83 -9.27
N PRO A 100 -8.55 0.84 -8.91
CA PRO A 100 -9.53 -0.19 -9.28
C PRO A 100 -9.72 -0.40 -10.77
N ASP A 101 -9.55 0.64 -11.60
CA ASP A 101 -9.68 0.59 -13.05
C ASP A 101 -8.65 -0.35 -13.73
N ALA A 102 -7.51 -0.56 -13.09
CA ALA A 102 -6.51 -1.56 -13.49
C ALA A 102 -6.63 -2.86 -12.69
N LEU A 103 -6.80 -2.76 -11.36
CA LEU A 103 -6.75 -3.92 -10.46
C LEU A 103 -7.95 -4.85 -10.63
N ILE A 104 -9.18 -4.32 -10.83
CA ILE A 104 -10.38 -5.13 -11.02
C ILE A 104 -10.25 -6.01 -12.27
N PRO A 105 -9.98 -5.47 -13.48
CA PRO A 105 -9.78 -6.31 -14.66
C PRO A 105 -8.60 -7.28 -14.49
N THR A 106 -7.52 -6.87 -13.85
CA THR A 106 -6.37 -7.74 -13.59
C THR A 106 -6.76 -8.93 -12.68
N ALA A 107 -7.56 -8.69 -11.64
CA ALA A 107 -8.03 -9.75 -10.76
C ALA A 107 -9.01 -10.70 -11.48
N GLN A 108 -9.84 -10.17 -12.38
CA GLN A 108 -10.75 -10.98 -13.19
C GLN A 108 -10.00 -11.95 -14.13
N ILE A 109 -8.96 -11.48 -14.83
CA ILE A 109 -8.14 -12.34 -15.69
C ILE A 109 -7.27 -13.32 -14.89
N ALA A 110 -6.88 -12.98 -13.66
CA ALA A 110 -6.09 -13.84 -12.78
C ALA A 110 -6.91 -14.98 -12.14
N ALA A 111 -8.22 -14.79 -11.97
CA ALA A 111 -9.08 -15.76 -11.30
C ALA A 111 -9.06 -17.18 -11.91
N PRO A 112 -9.13 -17.37 -13.26
CA PRO A 112 -9.04 -18.72 -13.87
C PRO A 112 -7.69 -19.42 -13.63
N TYR A 113 -6.62 -18.68 -13.35
CA TYR A 113 -5.30 -19.21 -13.02
C TYR A 113 -5.15 -19.53 -11.52
N GLY A 114 -6.15 -19.18 -10.70
CA GLY A 114 -6.07 -19.23 -9.25
C GLY A 114 -5.11 -18.18 -8.66
N ALA A 115 -4.50 -17.35 -9.51
CA ALA A 115 -3.49 -16.37 -9.11
C ALA A 115 -4.07 -15.23 -8.26
N THR A 116 -3.23 -14.68 -7.40
CA THR A 116 -3.60 -13.59 -6.49
C THR A 116 -3.11 -12.25 -7.03
N VAL A 117 -4.00 -11.25 -7.07
CA VAL A 117 -3.58 -9.86 -7.20
C VAL A 117 -3.22 -9.34 -5.82
N PHE A 118 -1.94 -9.11 -5.59
CA PHE A 118 -1.44 -8.53 -4.34
C PHE A 118 -0.92 -7.11 -4.64
N SER A 119 -1.79 -6.13 -4.52
CA SER A 119 -1.41 -4.73 -4.72
C SER A 119 -0.80 -4.16 -3.46
N ALA A 120 0.49 -3.85 -3.48
CA ALA A 120 1.19 -3.29 -2.34
C ALA A 120 0.61 -1.94 -1.90
N PRO A 121 0.34 -0.95 -2.79
CA PRO A 121 -0.09 0.39 -2.40
C PRO A 121 -1.62 0.62 -2.43
N ASN A 122 -2.47 -0.36 -2.81
CA ASN A 122 -3.91 -0.11 -2.89
C ASN A 122 -4.56 0.07 -1.52
N THR A 123 -5.32 1.16 -1.36
CA THR A 123 -6.06 1.54 -0.15
C THR A 123 -7.57 1.55 -0.35
N GLN A 124 -8.04 1.45 -1.60
CA GLN A 124 -9.42 1.65 -1.99
C GLN A 124 -10.30 0.43 -1.76
N LEU A 125 -11.52 0.63 -1.27
CA LEU A 125 -12.47 -0.45 -0.92
C LEU A 125 -13.18 -1.07 -2.11
N GLU A 126 -13.16 -0.46 -3.29
CA GLU A 126 -13.82 -0.96 -4.49
C GLU A 126 -13.39 -2.37 -4.87
N MET A 127 -12.16 -2.76 -4.54
CA MET A 127 -11.70 -4.13 -4.74
C MET A 127 -12.48 -5.14 -3.90
N GLN A 128 -12.81 -4.80 -2.65
CA GLN A 128 -13.64 -5.63 -1.78
C GLN A 128 -15.10 -5.62 -2.26
N GLN A 129 -15.60 -4.47 -2.67
CA GLN A 129 -16.98 -4.31 -3.17
C GLN A 129 -17.21 -5.06 -4.49
N ALA A 130 -16.15 -5.21 -5.31
CA ALA A 130 -16.18 -6.01 -6.53
C ALA A 130 -16.33 -7.53 -6.27
N GLY A 131 -16.27 -7.98 -5.01
CA GLY A 131 -16.45 -9.38 -4.64
C GLY A 131 -15.34 -10.32 -5.11
N LEU A 132 -14.14 -9.84 -5.30
CA LEU A 132 -12.99 -10.58 -5.81
C LEU A 132 -12.25 -11.29 -4.68
N ASP A 133 -12.33 -12.63 -4.64
CA ASP A 133 -11.65 -13.43 -3.61
C ASP A 133 -10.13 -13.52 -3.80
N ASN A 134 -9.63 -13.22 -4.99
CA ASN A 134 -8.22 -13.33 -5.33
C ASN A 134 -7.46 -12.01 -5.21
N PHE A 135 -7.93 -11.08 -4.37
CA PHE A 135 -7.30 -9.79 -4.12
C PHE A 135 -6.74 -9.68 -2.69
N ILE A 136 -5.53 -9.14 -2.56
CA ILE A 136 -4.89 -8.74 -1.29
C ILE A 136 -4.30 -7.35 -1.46
N ALA A 137 -4.54 -6.45 -0.49
CA ALA A 137 -3.92 -5.15 -0.40
C ALA A 137 -2.75 -5.16 0.59
N GLY A 138 -1.63 -4.51 0.30
CA GLY A 138 -0.52 -4.31 1.23
C GLY A 138 -0.70 -3.07 2.11
N ALA A 139 -1.58 -2.16 1.71
CA ALA A 139 -1.87 -0.91 2.38
C ALA A 139 -3.17 -0.97 3.18
N VAL A 140 -3.24 -0.16 4.24
CA VAL A 140 -4.43 -0.05 5.09
C VAL A 140 -5.53 0.73 4.36
N PRO A 141 -6.82 0.36 4.50
CA PRO A 141 -7.91 1.01 3.77
C PRO A 141 -8.07 2.51 4.05
N ASP A 142 -8.51 3.25 3.03
CA ASP A 142 -8.75 4.69 3.07
C ASP A 142 -9.54 5.20 4.28
N PRO A 143 -10.64 4.57 4.74
CA PRO A 143 -11.36 5.06 5.92
C PRO A 143 -10.53 5.07 7.20
N ILE A 144 -9.56 4.14 7.33
CA ILE A 144 -8.63 4.10 8.46
C ILE A 144 -7.58 5.21 8.33
N ASN A 145 -7.06 5.45 7.11
CA ASN A 145 -6.15 6.56 6.82
C ASN A 145 -6.81 7.91 7.12
N ALA A 146 -8.06 8.10 6.65
CA ALA A 146 -8.86 9.28 6.91
C ALA A 146 -9.05 9.51 8.42
N ALA A 147 -9.41 8.46 9.15
CA ALA A 147 -9.63 8.52 10.58
C ALA A 147 -8.34 8.85 11.35
N ALA A 148 -7.21 8.25 10.99
CA ALA A 148 -5.93 8.54 11.63
C ALA A 148 -5.54 10.01 11.45
N THR A 149 -5.66 10.54 10.22
CA THR A 149 -5.34 11.94 9.92
C THR A 149 -6.28 12.91 10.63
N ALA A 150 -7.61 12.62 10.67
CA ALA A 150 -8.59 13.46 11.35
C ALA A 150 -8.35 13.52 12.87
N ASN A 151 -8.07 12.37 13.51
CA ASN A 151 -7.73 12.32 14.93
C ASN A 151 -6.46 13.12 15.25
N ALA A 152 -5.41 12.96 14.44
CA ALA A 152 -4.15 13.68 14.61
C ALA A 152 -4.37 15.20 14.46
N LEU A 153 -5.10 15.63 13.42
CA LEU A 153 -5.38 17.04 13.18
C LEU A 153 -6.20 17.66 14.32
N TYR A 154 -7.26 16.98 14.75
CA TYR A 154 -8.07 17.42 15.87
C TYR A 154 -7.25 17.54 17.18
N GLY A 155 -6.37 16.56 17.41
CA GLY A 155 -5.40 16.57 18.51
C GLY A 155 -4.41 17.74 18.47
N LYS A 156 -4.11 18.27 17.27
CA LYS A 156 -3.29 19.49 17.08
C LYS A 156 -4.08 20.79 17.29
N GLY A 157 -5.34 20.71 17.71
CA GLY A 157 -6.15 21.86 18.07
C GLY A 157 -6.98 22.44 16.92
N ALA A 158 -6.96 21.88 15.72
CA ALA A 158 -7.85 22.32 14.63
C ALA A 158 -9.30 22.00 14.98
N ARG A 159 -10.22 22.92 14.66
CA ARG A 159 -11.65 22.80 14.92
C ARG A 159 -12.49 23.07 13.68
N SER A 160 -11.89 23.58 12.62
CA SER A 160 -12.53 23.84 11.34
C SER A 160 -11.67 23.35 10.17
N VAL A 161 -12.30 22.73 9.17
CA VAL A 161 -11.59 22.19 7.99
C VAL A 161 -12.38 22.49 6.70
N ALA A 162 -11.66 22.87 5.64
CA ALA A 162 -12.18 22.85 4.28
C ALA A 162 -11.72 21.55 3.59
N LEU A 163 -12.63 20.86 2.93
CA LEU A 163 -12.33 19.65 2.17
C LEU A 163 -12.11 20.00 0.69
N MET A 164 -11.06 19.45 0.11
CA MET A 164 -10.82 19.43 -1.33
C MET A 164 -11.17 18.05 -1.85
N VAL A 165 -12.02 17.97 -2.89
CA VAL A 165 -12.51 16.70 -3.44
C VAL A 165 -12.32 16.65 -4.95
N SER A 166 -12.06 15.47 -5.49
CA SER A 166 -11.91 15.22 -6.92
C SER A 166 -12.54 13.88 -7.30
N PRO A 167 -13.27 13.77 -8.42
CA PRO A 167 -13.77 12.49 -8.91
C PRO A 167 -12.70 11.63 -9.61
N ASP A 168 -11.48 12.16 -9.83
CA ASP A 168 -10.52 11.59 -10.78
C ASP A 168 -9.90 10.25 -10.34
N ALA A 169 -9.96 9.91 -9.03
CA ALA A 169 -9.49 8.63 -8.52
C ALA A 169 -10.53 7.94 -7.62
N GLY A 170 -11.80 8.03 -7.96
CA GLY A 170 -12.88 7.37 -7.23
C GLY A 170 -12.84 7.63 -5.73
N SER A 171 -12.93 6.59 -4.90
CA SER A 171 -12.98 6.75 -3.45
C SER A 171 -11.76 7.43 -2.86
N TYR A 172 -10.58 7.30 -3.47
CA TYR A 172 -9.34 7.90 -2.96
C TYR A 172 -9.38 9.44 -2.87
N SER A 173 -9.87 10.11 -3.91
CA SER A 173 -9.91 11.58 -3.94
C SER A 173 -11.31 12.16 -3.72
N GLU A 174 -12.37 11.34 -3.75
CA GLU A 174 -13.74 11.75 -3.49
C GLU A 174 -14.23 11.35 -2.10
N LYS A 175 -14.13 10.05 -1.75
CA LYS A 175 -14.69 9.53 -0.50
C LYS A 175 -13.75 9.66 0.69
N LEU A 176 -12.43 9.53 0.52
CA LEU A 176 -11.49 9.66 1.62
C LEU A 176 -11.60 11.04 2.30
N PRO A 177 -11.67 12.20 1.56
CA PRO A 177 -11.98 13.50 2.19
C PRO A 177 -13.33 13.53 2.91
N GLU A 178 -14.35 12.83 2.44
CA GLU A 178 -15.66 12.75 3.10
C GLU A 178 -15.56 11.95 4.40
N TRP A 179 -14.91 10.78 4.41
CA TRP A 179 -14.66 10.00 5.62
C TRP A 179 -13.82 10.77 6.64
N PHE A 180 -12.81 11.51 6.16
CA PHE A 180 -12.06 12.42 7.03
C PHE A 180 -12.98 13.46 7.68
N GLY A 181 -13.87 14.09 6.91
CA GLY A 181 -14.84 15.07 7.40
C GLY A 181 -15.78 14.46 8.46
N GLU A 182 -16.32 13.26 8.19
CA GLU A 182 -17.19 12.52 9.11
C GLU A 182 -16.50 12.27 10.47
N VAL A 183 -15.26 11.77 10.44
CA VAL A 183 -14.48 11.56 11.67
C VAL A 183 -14.18 12.86 12.38
N PHE A 184 -13.80 13.90 11.64
CA PHE A 184 -13.47 15.20 12.21
C PHE A 184 -14.68 15.84 12.90
N GLU A 185 -15.89 15.71 12.33
CA GLU A 185 -17.14 16.17 12.93
C GLU A 185 -17.57 15.30 14.12
N HIS A 186 -17.35 13.97 14.06
CA HIS A 186 -17.56 13.07 15.21
C HIS A 186 -16.72 13.48 16.42
N LEU A 187 -15.50 13.98 16.19
CA LEU A 187 -14.61 14.49 17.24
C LEU A 187 -15.03 15.88 17.78
N GLY A 188 -16.02 16.53 17.17
CA GLY A 188 -16.50 17.87 17.54
C GLY A 188 -15.89 19.00 16.70
N GLY A 189 -15.22 18.69 15.62
CA GLY A 189 -14.78 19.64 14.59
C GLY A 189 -15.93 20.06 13.67
N LYS A 190 -15.62 20.91 12.68
CA LYS A 190 -16.61 21.40 11.71
C LYS A 190 -16.01 21.39 10.30
N VAL A 191 -16.69 20.76 9.34
CA VAL A 191 -16.44 20.95 7.91
C VAL A 191 -17.11 22.27 7.48
N VAL A 192 -16.29 23.26 7.09
CA VAL A 192 -16.78 24.61 6.78
C VAL A 192 -16.95 24.85 5.28
N SER A 193 -16.35 24.02 4.44
CA SER A 193 -16.48 24.09 3.00
C SER A 193 -16.07 22.78 2.33
N LYS A 194 -16.62 22.54 1.13
CA LYS A 194 -16.22 21.48 0.22
C LYS A 194 -15.95 22.12 -1.14
N LEU A 195 -14.75 21.97 -1.65
CA LEU A 195 -14.26 22.58 -2.89
C LEU A 195 -13.81 21.49 -3.85
N ASN A 196 -14.14 21.66 -5.14
CA ASN A 196 -13.76 20.72 -6.17
C ASN A 196 -12.41 21.12 -6.81
N TYR A 197 -11.64 20.10 -7.22
CA TYR A 197 -10.47 20.25 -8.07
C TYR A 197 -10.36 19.07 -9.04
N SER A 198 -9.45 19.14 -10.00
CA SER A 198 -9.12 18.01 -10.88
C SER A 198 -7.62 17.69 -10.79
N TRP A 199 -7.28 16.42 -10.97
CA TRP A 199 -5.89 16.00 -11.08
C TRP A 199 -5.24 16.64 -12.30
N GLY A 200 -3.94 16.91 -12.24
CA GLY A 200 -3.22 17.68 -13.24
C GLY A 200 -3.38 19.20 -13.08
N THR A 201 -4.07 19.67 -12.02
CA THR A 201 -4.18 21.10 -11.73
C THR A 201 -2.82 21.69 -11.38
N THR A 202 -2.36 22.67 -12.13
CA THR A 202 -1.12 23.42 -11.92
C THR A 202 -1.34 24.87 -11.47
N ASP A 203 -2.53 25.43 -11.72
CA ASP A 203 -2.98 26.74 -11.22
C ASP A 203 -4.12 26.56 -10.21
N TRP A 204 -3.82 26.79 -8.95
CA TRP A 204 -4.74 26.66 -7.82
C TRP A 204 -5.40 27.97 -7.40
N SER A 205 -5.20 29.04 -8.19
CA SER A 205 -5.76 30.37 -7.89
C SER A 205 -7.26 30.37 -7.63
N PRO A 206 -8.11 29.64 -8.38
CA PRO A 206 -9.55 29.60 -8.13
C PRO A 206 -9.92 29.00 -6.76
N GLN A 207 -9.29 27.88 -6.40
CA GLN A 207 -9.53 27.20 -5.12
C GLN A 207 -9.03 28.04 -3.95
N ILE A 208 -7.84 28.65 -4.10
CA ILE A 208 -7.26 29.55 -3.09
C ILE A 208 -8.14 30.80 -2.91
N ALA A 209 -8.67 31.38 -3.99
CA ALA A 209 -9.62 32.48 -3.91
C ALA A 209 -10.90 32.09 -3.16
N SER A 210 -11.43 30.90 -3.42
CA SER A 210 -12.59 30.36 -2.72
C SER A 210 -12.32 30.16 -1.22
N ILE A 211 -11.14 29.65 -0.85
CA ILE A 211 -10.73 29.52 0.55
C ILE A 211 -10.65 30.87 1.25
N LYS A 212 -10.06 31.88 0.58
CA LYS A 212 -9.95 33.25 1.09
C LYS A 212 -11.29 33.95 1.25
N ALA A 213 -12.28 33.57 0.46
CA ALA A 213 -13.63 34.15 0.49
C ALA A 213 -14.51 33.55 1.62
N LEU A 214 -14.05 32.52 2.32
CA LEU A 214 -14.81 31.94 3.42
C LEU A 214 -14.99 32.97 4.56
N PRO A 215 -16.13 33.00 5.24
CA PRO A 215 -16.41 33.94 6.34
C PRO A 215 -15.38 33.88 7.46
N GLN A 216 -14.80 32.72 7.69
CA GLN A 216 -13.68 32.48 8.59
C GLN A 216 -12.64 31.61 7.87
N LYS A 217 -11.37 31.98 8.05
CA LYS A 217 -10.25 31.13 7.56
C LYS A 217 -10.33 29.78 8.29
N PRO A 218 -10.39 28.64 7.56
CA PRO A 218 -10.38 27.34 8.22
C PRO A 218 -9.02 27.08 8.90
N ASP A 219 -9.04 26.34 10.02
CA ASP A 219 -7.80 25.91 10.72
C ASP A 219 -7.00 24.95 9.89
N ALA A 220 -7.68 24.20 9.01
CA ALA A 220 -7.06 23.21 8.15
C ALA A 220 -7.73 23.11 6.77
N ILE A 221 -6.97 22.61 5.81
CA ILE A 221 -7.45 22.13 4.51
C ILE A 221 -7.06 20.65 4.41
N HIS A 222 -8.03 19.80 4.06
CA HIS A 222 -7.77 18.40 3.73
C HIS A 222 -7.83 18.20 2.22
N ILE A 223 -6.84 17.52 1.65
CA ILE A 223 -6.74 17.22 0.22
C ILE A 223 -6.06 15.88 0.00
N CYS A 224 -6.70 14.99 -0.79
CA CYS A 224 -6.10 13.76 -1.28
C CYS A 224 -5.86 13.85 -2.78
N GLY A 225 -4.63 13.82 -3.18
CA GLY A 225 -4.21 13.88 -4.58
C GLY A 225 -2.79 13.39 -4.74
N VAL A 226 -2.32 13.39 -5.96
CA VAL A 226 -1.00 12.88 -6.32
C VAL A 226 0.03 13.99 -6.51
N LEU A 227 1.30 13.63 -6.48
CA LEU A 227 2.40 14.51 -6.81
C LEU A 227 2.55 14.60 -8.35
N PRO A 228 2.90 15.78 -8.87
CA PRO A 228 3.33 17.00 -8.15
C PRO A 228 2.18 17.92 -7.71
N ASP A 229 0.93 17.65 -8.04
CA ASP A 229 -0.22 18.57 -7.92
C ASP A 229 -0.38 19.13 -6.50
N VAL A 230 -0.38 18.22 -5.50
CA VAL A 230 -0.54 18.62 -4.08
C VAL A 230 0.64 19.43 -3.56
N GLY A 231 1.85 19.18 -4.05
CA GLY A 231 3.03 20.01 -3.72
C GLY A 231 2.92 21.41 -4.30
N ILE A 232 2.43 21.52 -5.55
CA ILE A 232 2.16 22.81 -6.19
C ILE A 232 1.07 23.56 -5.43
N PHE A 233 0.00 22.85 -5.03
CA PHE A 233 -1.06 23.43 -4.19
C PHE A 233 -0.51 24.03 -2.90
N ILE A 234 0.24 23.24 -2.14
CA ILE A 234 0.84 23.70 -0.87
C ILE A 234 1.69 24.97 -1.09
N ARG A 235 2.59 24.93 -2.08
CA ARG A 235 3.43 26.08 -2.42
C ARG A 235 2.63 27.34 -2.72
N GLN A 236 1.62 27.23 -3.61
CA GLN A 236 0.78 28.37 -3.98
C GLN A 236 -0.09 28.84 -2.80
N LEU A 237 -0.60 27.93 -2.00
CA LEU A 237 -1.40 28.23 -0.83
C LEU A 237 -0.60 29.04 0.21
N ARG A 238 0.66 28.62 0.48
CA ARG A 238 1.58 29.34 1.39
C ARG A 238 1.98 30.70 0.84
N ALA A 239 2.30 30.78 -0.45
CA ALA A 239 2.62 32.06 -1.13
C ALA A 239 1.43 33.05 -1.05
N ASN A 240 0.21 32.56 -0.92
CA ASN A 240 -1.02 33.32 -0.74
C ASN A 240 -1.39 33.63 0.72
N GLY A 241 -0.49 33.35 1.68
CA GLY A 241 -0.59 33.73 3.08
C GLY A 241 -1.44 32.78 3.96
N TYR A 242 -1.74 31.56 3.48
CA TYR A 242 -2.39 30.58 4.34
C TYR A 242 -1.36 29.91 5.25
N ASP A 243 -1.56 30.01 6.58
CA ASP A 243 -0.68 29.51 7.63
C ASP A 243 -1.30 28.39 8.48
N GLY A 244 -2.52 27.92 8.10
CA GLY A 244 -3.21 26.79 8.73
C GLY A 244 -2.60 25.43 8.35
N TRP A 245 -3.18 24.36 8.89
CA TRP A 245 -2.78 22.99 8.57
C TRP A 245 -3.17 22.62 7.13
N VAL A 246 -2.33 21.80 6.51
CA VAL A 246 -2.69 21.02 5.32
C VAL A 246 -2.60 19.55 5.70
N ALA A 247 -3.73 18.86 5.65
CA ALA A 247 -3.82 17.45 5.96
C ALA A 247 -4.00 16.67 4.64
N GLY A 248 -3.11 15.74 4.38
CA GLY A 248 -3.10 14.92 3.17
C GLY A 248 -3.30 13.45 3.45
N CYS A 249 -3.16 12.65 2.40
CA CYS A 249 -3.17 11.20 2.43
C CYS A 249 -1.80 10.61 2.11
N ASP A 250 -1.72 9.30 2.03
CA ASP A 250 -0.50 8.50 1.87
C ASP A 250 0.35 8.88 0.65
N ALA A 251 -0.26 9.36 -0.44
CA ALA A 251 0.47 9.86 -1.61
C ALA A 251 1.35 11.09 -1.32
N PHE A 252 1.22 11.74 -0.16
CA PHE A 252 2.16 12.78 0.27
C PHE A 252 3.51 12.19 0.72
N ASP A 253 3.57 10.88 1.00
CA ASP A 253 4.77 10.23 1.53
C ASP A 253 5.77 9.84 0.44
N ASP A 254 6.12 10.81 -0.40
CA ASP A 254 7.26 10.69 -1.31
C ASP A 254 8.12 11.95 -1.22
N LYS A 255 9.43 11.80 -1.42
CA LYS A 255 10.40 12.90 -1.34
C LYS A 255 10.20 14.00 -2.38
N SER A 256 9.48 13.71 -3.46
CA SER A 256 9.13 14.72 -4.44
C SER A 256 8.16 15.79 -3.90
N LEU A 257 7.47 15.52 -2.77
CA LEU A 257 6.69 16.53 -2.07
C LEU A 257 7.61 17.70 -1.63
N GLU A 258 8.68 17.39 -0.90
CA GLU A 258 9.65 18.38 -0.43
C GLU A 258 10.28 19.15 -1.61
N GLY A 259 10.63 18.41 -2.67
CA GLY A 259 11.17 18.98 -3.90
C GLY A 259 10.20 19.92 -4.63
N THR A 260 8.91 19.56 -4.68
CA THR A 260 7.88 20.36 -5.37
C THR A 260 7.48 21.60 -4.57
N VAL A 261 7.36 21.48 -3.26
CA VAL A 261 7.11 22.62 -2.36
C VAL A 261 8.29 23.58 -2.36
N GLY A 262 9.51 23.07 -2.31
CA GLY A 262 10.78 23.78 -2.46
C GLY A 262 11.24 24.51 -1.21
N ASP A 263 10.37 25.26 -0.52
CA ASP A 263 10.70 25.96 0.71
C ASP A 263 10.33 25.10 1.94
N PRO A 264 11.31 24.70 2.77
CA PRO A 264 11.05 23.93 3.98
C PRO A 264 10.06 24.58 4.96
N ALA A 265 10.01 25.92 5.04
CA ALA A 265 9.05 26.61 5.90
C ALA A 265 7.60 26.42 5.42
N SER A 266 7.39 26.22 4.13
CA SER A 266 6.08 25.95 3.55
C SER A 266 5.53 24.57 3.88
N LEU A 267 6.36 23.65 4.39
CA LEU A 267 5.98 22.34 4.87
C LEU A 267 5.53 22.35 6.34
N GLU A 268 5.78 23.44 7.09
CA GLU A 268 5.25 23.54 8.45
C GLU A 268 3.73 23.40 8.46
N LYS A 269 3.20 22.66 9.44
CA LYS A 269 1.78 22.31 9.52
C LYS A 269 1.25 21.56 8.28
N VAL A 270 2.10 20.75 7.64
CA VAL A 270 1.66 19.71 6.70
C VAL A 270 1.69 18.38 7.43
N MET A 271 0.64 17.58 7.31
CA MET A 271 0.57 16.22 7.85
C MET A 271 -0.15 15.27 6.89
N PHE A 272 0.12 13.97 7.01
CA PHE A 272 -0.51 12.94 6.20
C PHE A 272 -0.43 11.59 6.90
N ALA A 273 -1.46 10.74 6.73
CA ALA A 273 -1.37 9.34 7.09
C ALA A 273 -0.45 8.61 6.11
N THR A 274 0.22 7.56 6.57
CA THR A 274 1.13 6.75 5.75
C THR A 274 1.16 5.29 6.20
N HIS A 275 1.88 4.47 5.44
CA HIS A 275 1.95 3.02 5.65
C HIS A 275 3.06 2.59 6.62
N GLY A 276 3.85 3.55 7.08
CA GLY A 276 4.94 3.34 8.03
C GLY A 276 5.73 4.63 8.24
N ALA A 277 6.32 4.81 9.43
CA ALA A 277 7.06 6.03 9.76
C ALA A 277 8.43 6.03 9.08
N THR A 278 8.65 6.94 8.14
CA THR A 278 9.91 7.13 7.40
C THR A 278 10.56 8.46 7.76
N GLY A 279 11.90 8.54 7.69
CA GLY A 279 12.66 9.76 7.97
C GLY A 279 12.84 10.07 9.46
N VAL A 280 12.62 9.09 10.36
CA VAL A 280 12.66 9.21 11.82
C VAL A 280 13.54 8.14 12.49
N ASP A 281 14.53 7.61 11.77
CA ASP A 281 15.43 6.52 12.20
C ASP A 281 14.68 5.22 12.56
N SER A 282 13.64 4.93 11.82
CA SER A 282 12.80 3.74 12.01
C SER A 282 13.47 2.46 11.48
N PRO A 283 12.94 1.26 11.78
CA PRO A 283 13.35 0.03 11.11
C PRO A 283 13.18 0.09 9.58
N ILE A 284 12.17 0.81 9.09
CA ILE A 284 11.94 1.04 7.65
C ILE A 284 13.10 1.83 7.06
N ASP A 285 13.53 2.91 7.70
CA ASP A 285 14.65 3.72 7.23
C ASP A 285 15.94 2.90 7.11
N LYS A 286 16.18 2.01 8.06
CA LYS A 286 17.35 1.09 8.06
C LYS A 286 17.29 0.13 6.89
N PHE A 287 16.11 -0.47 6.61
CA PHE A 287 15.92 -1.35 5.46
C PHE A 287 16.15 -0.59 4.15
N LEU A 288 15.52 0.56 3.98
CA LEU A 288 15.63 1.38 2.78
C LEU A 288 17.08 1.86 2.54
N ALA A 289 17.76 2.28 3.62
CA ALA A 289 19.18 2.67 3.55
C ALA A 289 20.08 1.51 3.14
N GLN A 290 19.83 0.32 3.64
CA GLN A 290 20.56 -0.88 3.26
C GLN A 290 20.35 -1.23 1.78
N CYS A 291 19.11 -1.24 1.29
CA CYS A 291 18.82 -1.47 -0.12
C CYS A 291 19.51 -0.43 -1.02
N LYS A 292 19.51 0.83 -0.59
CA LYS A 292 20.23 1.88 -1.32
C LYS A 292 21.74 1.63 -1.34
N ALA A 293 22.33 1.17 -0.23
CA ALA A 293 23.75 0.80 -0.16
C ALA A 293 24.08 -0.41 -1.06
N ASP A 294 23.12 -1.33 -1.22
CA ASP A 294 23.23 -2.49 -2.11
C ASP A 294 23.02 -2.11 -3.60
N GLY A 295 22.74 -0.83 -3.92
CA GLY A 295 22.69 -0.29 -5.29
C GLY A 295 21.27 -0.13 -5.86
N TYR A 296 20.21 -0.40 -5.09
CA TYR A 296 18.81 -0.19 -5.53
C TYR A 296 18.42 1.29 -5.50
N LYS A 297 17.55 1.70 -6.43
CA LYS A 297 17.05 3.09 -6.54
C LYS A 297 15.87 3.33 -5.62
N ILE A 298 16.12 3.33 -4.33
CA ILE A 298 15.09 3.46 -3.30
C ILE A 298 14.58 4.90 -3.20
N ASN A 299 13.26 5.07 -3.25
CA ASN A 299 12.55 6.34 -3.11
C ASN A 299 11.96 6.54 -1.71
N GLY A 300 11.22 5.55 -1.16
CA GLY A 300 10.57 5.73 0.13
C GLY A 300 9.64 4.59 0.55
N ILE A 301 8.50 4.96 1.14
CA ILE A 301 7.57 4.03 1.78
C ILE A 301 6.97 3.00 0.81
N PHE A 302 6.75 3.37 -0.45
CA PHE A 302 6.20 2.46 -1.45
C PHE A 302 7.17 1.31 -1.78
N ASP A 303 8.48 1.56 -1.76
CA ASP A 303 9.48 0.48 -1.83
C ASP A 303 9.38 -0.48 -0.64
N ALA A 304 9.10 0.04 0.57
CA ALA A 304 8.89 -0.80 1.74
C ALA A 304 7.61 -1.65 1.64
N LEU A 305 6.54 -1.13 1.01
CA LEU A 305 5.33 -1.91 0.71
C LEU A 305 5.60 -3.01 -0.31
N GLY A 306 6.39 -2.72 -1.35
CA GLY A 306 6.83 -3.75 -2.31
C GLY A 306 7.66 -4.85 -1.65
N ALA A 307 8.52 -4.48 -0.71
CA ALA A 307 9.28 -5.42 0.09
C ALA A 307 8.36 -6.28 0.98
N ASP A 308 7.34 -5.69 1.61
CA ASP A 308 6.35 -6.44 2.41
C ASP A 308 5.61 -7.48 1.56
N MET A 309 5.14 -7.09 0.38
CA MET A 309 4.45 -8.00 -0.54
C MET A 309 5.32 -9.24 -0.86
N VAL A 310 6.58 -9.03 -1.20
CA VAL A 310 7.51 -10.12 -1.51
C VAL A 310 7.81 -10.97 -0.28
N GLN A 311 8.09 -10.34 0.86
CA GLN A 311 8.42 -11.02 2.10
C GLN A 311 7.26 -11.88 2.60
N ILE A 312 6.05 -11.31 2.66
CA ILE A 312 4.83 -12.01 3.10
C ILE A 312 4.55 -13.21 2.20
N SER A 313 4.66 -13.03 0.87
CA SER A 313 4.44 -14.08 -0.10
C SER A 313 5.44 -15.24 0.07
N TYR A 314 6.71 -14.90 0.27
CA TYR A 314 7.77 -15.88 0.52
C TYR A 314 7.58 -16.64 1.83
N GLU A 315 7.31 -15.94 2.93
CA GLU A 315 7.11 -16.56 4.24
C GLU A 315 5.84 -17.44 4.26
N ALA A 316 4.79 -17.03 3.55
CA ALA A 316 3.59 -17.83 3.39
C ALA A 316 3.88 -19.12 2.60
N ALA A 317 4.60 -19.02 1.48
CA ALA A 317 5.00 -20.17 0.68
C ALA A 317 5.90 -21.13 1.47
N LYS A 318 6.90 -20.59 2.19
CA LYS A 318 7.81 -21.36 3.04
C LYS A 318 7.08 -22.08 4.17
N LYS A 319 6.19 -21.38 4.87
CA LYS A 319 5.42 -21.94 6.01
C LYS A 319 4.40 -22.99 5.57
N SER A 320 3.75 -22.79 4.43
CA SER A 320 2.75 -23.74 3.89
C SER A 320 3.36 -24.89 3.11
N GLY A 321 4.60 -24.75 2.64
CA GLY A 321 5.27 -25.74 1.79
C GLY A 321 4.70 -25.83 0.37
N THR A 322 3.98 -24.80 -0.09
CA THR A 322 3.39 -24.75 -1.42
C THR A 322 3.47 -23.36 -2.05
N VAL A 323 3.59 -23.34 -3.38
CA VAL A 323 3.40 -22.15 -4.24
C VAL A 323 2.17 -22.31 -5.16
N GLU A 324 1.33 -23.33 -4.93
CA GLU A 324 0.07 -23.47 -5.65
C GLU A 324 -0.77 -22.21 -5.39
N PRO A 325 -1.28 -21.51 -6.42
CA PRO A 325 -1.78 -20.14 -6.29
C PRO A 325 -2.90 -19.96 -5.25
N ALA A 326 -3.91 -20.83 -5.28
CA ALA A 326 -5.06 -20.73 -4.35
C ALA A 326 -4.64 -21.07 -2.91
N ALA A 327 -3.82 -22.11 -2.72
CA ALA A 327 -3.32 -22.50 -1.40
C ALA A 327 -2.36 -21.45 -0.83
N LEU A 328 -1.52 -20.82 -1.66
CA LEU A 328 -0.66 -19.71 -1.26
C LEU A 328 -1.49 -18.51 -0.78
N ARG A 329 -2.57 -18.16 -1.48
CA ARG A 329 -3.47 -17.09 -1.06
C ARG A 329 -4.07 -17.34 0.32
N GLU A 330 -4.56 -18.55 0.56
CA GLU A 330 -5.09 -18.95 1.87
C GLU A 330 -3.99 -18.94 2.95
N ALA A 331 -2.77 -19.32 2.61
CA ALA A 331 -1.65 -19.24 3.52
C ALA A 331 -1.32 -17.77 3.90
N ILE A 332 -1.34 -16.83 2.94
CA ILE A 332 -1.14 -15.40 3.22
C ILE A 332 -2.21 -14.88 4.19
N ARG A 333 -3.46 -15.35 4.06
CA ARG A 333 -4.59 -14.95 4.91
C ARG A 333 -4.66 -15.70 6.25
N ALA A 334 -3.79 -16.67 6.47
CA ALA A 334 -3.81 -17.46 7.69
C ALA A 334 -3.62 -16.63 8.97
N PRO A 335 -4.23 -17.00 10.10
CA PRO A 335 -4.05 -16.30 11.36
C PRO A 335 -2.59 -16.23 11.81
N GLY A 336 -2.25 -15.15 12.53
CA GLY A 336 -0.91 -14.92 13.09
C GLY A 336 -0.05 -13.96 12.27
N GLY A 337 -0.39 -13.74 11.00
CA GLY A 337 0.33 -12.79 10.13
C GLY A 337 1.78 -13.17 9.84
N TYR A 338 2.49 -12.23 9.24
CA TYR A 338 3.88 -12.38 8.81
C TYR A 338 4.70 -11.15 9.20
N PRO A 339 6.02 -11.30 9.42
CA PRO A 339 6.89 -10.15 9.60
C PRO A 339 6.90 -9.31 8.33
N GLY A 340 6.94 -8.00 8.50
CA GLY A 340 7.04 -7.05 7.39
C GLY A 340 8.04 -5.93 7.65
N THR A 341 8.37 -5.21 6.62
CA THR A 341 9.23 -4.02 6.69
C THR A 341 8.47 -2.84 7.29
N THR A 342 7.18 -2.67 6.92
CA THR A 342 6.36 -1.54 7.38
C THR A 342 5.73 -1.75 8.75
N ALA A 343 5.67 -3.00 9.22
CA ALA A 343 5.23 -3.32 10.58
C ALA A 343 5.86 -4.65 11.04
N PRO A 344 6.09 -4.83 12.36
CA PRO A 344 6.65 -6.08 12.90
C PRO A 344 5.81 -7.31 12.54
N VAL A 345 4.49 -7.16 12.48
CA VAL A 345 3.53 -8.20 12.04
C VAL A 345 2.46 -7.56 11.19
N ILE A 346 2.20 -8.17 10.04
CA ILE A 346 1.12 -7.80 9.12
C ILE A 346 0.19 -9.01 8.97
N SER A 347 -1.09 -8.85 9.32
CA SER A 347 -2.11 -9.89 9.26
C SER A 347 -3.25 -9.50 8.33
N PHE A 348 -3.83 -10.46 7.62
CA PHE A 348 -4.95 -10.27 6.70
C PHE A 348 -6.22 -11.00 7.15
N ALA A 349 -6.16 -11.80 8.22
CA ALA A 349 -7.24 -12.70 8.62
C ALA A 349 -8.54 -11.98 8.99
N GLU A 350 -8.46 -10.76 9.55
CA GLU A 350 -9.62 -10.03 10.07
C GLU A 350 -10.31 -9.16 9.02
N LYS A 351 -9.63 -8.77 7.95
CA LYS A 351 -10.07 -7.71 7.01
C LYS A 351 -10.23 -8.18 5.56
N LYS A 352 -10.48 -9.47 5.33
CA LYS A 352 -10.77 -10.02 3.99
C LYS A 352 -9.83 -9.49 2.87
N GLY A 353 -8.51 -9.55 3.10
CA GLY A 353 -7.52 -9.12 2.12
C GLY A 353 -6.92 -7.73 2.34
N TYR A 354 -7.35 -7.00 3.38
CA TYR A 354 -6.67 -5.78 3.82
C TYR A 354 -5.85 -6.04 5.09
N PRO A 355 -4.68 -5.38 5.23
CA PRO A 355 -3.81 -5.63 6.37
C PRO A 355 -4.33 -4.96 7.65
N VAL A 356 -4.02 -5.59 8.77
CA VAL A 356 -4.14 -5.01 10.11
C VAL A 356 -2.74 -4.60 10.55
N LYS A 357 -2.48 -3.31 10.55
CA LYS A 357 -1.23 -2.69 11.04
C LYS A 357 -1.48 -1.25 11.48
N ALA A 358 -0.54 -0.66 12.21
CA ALA A 358 -0.60 0.75 12.59
C ALA A 358 -0.58 1.68 11.35
N VAL A 359 -1.25 2.81 11.48
CA VAL A 359 -1.26 3.88 10.48
C VAL A 359 -0.66 5.12 11.14
N PRO A 360 0.65 5.35 10.98
CA PRO A 360 1.27 6.57 11.49
C PRO A 360 0.81 7.79 10.70
N VAL A 361 0.71 8.92 11.39
CA VAL A 361 0.55 10.24 10.79
C VAL A 361 1.87 10.96 10.88
N MET A 362 2.43 11.27 9.73
CA MET A 362 3.67 12.01 9.58
C MET A 362 3.40 13.50 9.33
N GLY A 363 4.42 14.31 9.52
CA GLY A 363 4.39 15.73 9.19
C GLY A 363 5.80 16.29 9.15
N PHE A 364 5.91 17.61 9.24
CA PHE A 364 7.18 18.30 9.16
C PHE A 364 7.39 19.25 10.33
N SER A 365 8.62 19.38 10.76
CA SER A 365 9.10 20.37 11.71
C SER A 365 10.52 20.79 11.33
N ASN A 366 10.75 22.10 11.14
CA ASN A 366 12.02 22.66 10.67
C ASN A 366 12.51 21.97 9.37
N GLY A 367 11.58 21.70 8.44
CA GLY A 367 11.85 21.07 7.16
C GLY A 367 12.20 19.56 7.23
N LYS A 368 12.11 18.93 8.41
CA LYS A 368 12.36 17.50 8.61
C LYS A 368 11.08 16.75 8.86
N ARG A 369 10.99 15.54 8.37
CA ARG A 369 9.89 14.62 8.69
C ARG A 369 9.86 14.29 10.17
N VAL A 370 8.69 14.29 10.77
CA VAL A 370 8.43 13.92 12.17
C VAL A 370 7.21 13.04 12.28
N LEU A 371 7.21 12.13 13.23
CA LEU A 371 6.03 11.37 13.60
C LEU A 371 5.11 12.27 14.44
N ILE A 372 3.89 12.48 13.96
CA ILE A 372 2.86 13.27 14.66
C ILE A 372 2.02 12.39 15.58
N SER A 373 1.61 11.21 15.09
CA SER A 373 0.81 10.24 15.84
C SER A 373 0.96 8.84 15.22
N ASP A 374 0.94 7.82 16.06
CA ASP A 374 0.80 6.41 15.71
C ASP A 374 -0.36 5.75 16.47
N THR A 375 -1.17 6.58 17.12
CA THR A 375 -2.32 6.14 17.93
C THR A 375 -3.46 5.68 17.01
N PRO A 376 -4.00 4.48 17.22
CA PRO A 376 -5.18 4.02 16.49
C PRO A 376 -6.35 5.01 16.61
N PRO A 377 -7.11 5.27 15.55
CA PRO A 377 -8.26 6.14 15.60
C PRO A 377 -9.35 5.56 16.52
N THR A 378 -10.05 6.44 17.25
CA THR A 378 -11.11 6.04 18.18
C THR A 378 -12.45 5.75 17.49
N PHE A 379 -12.63 6.27 16.30
CA PHE A 379 -13.79 6.06 15.42
C PHE A 379 -13.31 5.91 13.99
N VAL A 380 -13.84 4.94 13.28
CA VAL A 380 -13.59 4.71 11.84
C VAL A 380 -14.96 4.61 11.16
N PRO A 381 -15.20 5.32 10.05
CA PRO A 381 -16.43 5.19 9.28
C PRO A 381 -16.69 3.74 8.87
N ALA A 382 -17.96 3.38 8.74
CA ALA A 382 -18.31 2.02 8.33
C ALA A 382 -17.70 1.67 6.98
N LEU A 383 -17.11 0.50 6.90
CA LEU A 383 -16.59 -0.08 5.64
C LEU A 383 -17.78 -0.73 4.88
N ASN A 384 -18.68 0.10 4.30
CA ASN A 384 -19.86 -0.35 3.56
C ASN A 384 -19.58 -0.43 2.06
#